data_f4cdeab62f0e1d8edfd09a07e76b13ac
#
_entry.id   f4cdeab62f0e1d8edfd09a07e76b13ac
#
_cell.length_a   1.000
_cell.length_b   1.000
_cell.length_c   1.000
_cell.angle_alpha   90.00
_cell.angle_beta   90.00
_cell.angle_gamma   90.00
#
_symmetry.space_group_name_H-M   'P 1'
#
loop_
_entity.id
_entity.type
_entity.pdbx_description
1 polymer ?
#
loop_
_entity_poly.entity_id
_entity_poly.type
_entity_poly.pdbx_seq_one_letter_code
_entity_poly.pdbx_strand_id
1 'polypeptide(L)'
;MAPIVNSIDISRRPEDVFTYLTNPSHLPDWQESAVSARGEAPLAVGSRVVVTRRVGRVERSMTNEVTELSPPKSWSLHSTGGPIRAKVKGTVEPLGDGERSRVTLALDFDGHGIGKILLPLVVRRQAQAEMPRYIQKLKELLESGA
;
A
#
# COMPACT_ATOMS: atom_id res chain seq x y z
N MET A 1 -6.38 9.30 -15.44
CA MET A 1 -5.09 9.78 -14.93
C MET A 1 -4.16 8.59 -14.72
N ALA A 2 -2.87 8.81 -14.93
CA ALA A 2 -1.88 7.77 -14.71
C ALA A 2 -1.76 7.44 -13.21
N PRO A 3 -1.50 6.19 -12.83
CA PRO A 3 -1.27 5.84 -11.44
C PRO A 3 -0.02 6.53 -10.88
N ILE A 4 0.00 6.70 -9.56
CA ILE A 4 1.19 7.18 -8.86
C ILE A 4 2.08 5.96 -8.63
N VAL A 5 3.28 5.98 -9.18
CA VAL A 5 4.19 4.84 -9.11
C VAL A 5 5.47 5.24 -8.39
N ASN A 6 5.86 4.44 -7.43
CA ASN A 6 7.12 4.59 -6.71
C ASN A 6 7.82 3.24 -6.62
N SER A 7 9.14 3.24 -6.81
CA SER A 7 9.97 2.04 -6.71
C SER A 7 11.14 2.30 -5.79
N ILE A 8 11.58 1.25 -5.10
CA ILE A 8 12.78 1.30 -4.26
C ILE A 8 13.43 -0.08 -4.20
N ASP A 9 14.76 -0.08 -4.12
CA ASP A 9 15.54 -1.30 -3.96
C ASP A 9 15.84 -1.50 -2.47
N ILE A 10 15.60 -2.71 -1.99
CA ILE A 10 15.74 -3.09 -0.58
C ILE A 10 16.69 -4.27 -0.48
N SER A 11 17.65 -4.20 0.44
CA SER A 11 18.63 -5.26 0.66
C SER A 11 18.05 -6.38 1.54
N ARG A 12 16.96 -6.98 1.07
CA ARG A 12 16.28 -8.12 1.67
C ARG A 12 15.70 -9.00 0.56
N ARG A 13 15.56 -10.29 0.84
CA ARG A 13 15.02 -11.23 -0.13
C ARG A 13 13.55 -10.96 -0.43
N PRO A 14 13.08 -11.25 -1.65
CA PRO A 14 11.68 -11.03 -2.03
C PRO A 14 10.67 -11.67 -1.09
N GLU A 15 10.94 -12.87 -0.61
CA GLU A 15 10.05 -13.58 0.31
C GLU A 15 9.85 -12.80 1.61
N ASP A 16 10.94 -12.28 2.18
CA ASP A 16 10.89 -11.50 3.43
C ASP A 16 10.14 -10.19 3.22
N VAL A 17 10.43 -9.52 2.12
CA VAL A 17 9.78 -8.24 1.77
C VAL A 17 8.29 -8.45 1.54
N PHE A 18 7.93 -9.47 0.78
CA PHE A 18 6.54 -9.76 0.47
C PHE A 18 5.74 -10.11 1.73
N THR A 19 6.31 -10.94 2.60
CA THR A 19 5.67 -11.33 3.85
C THR A 19 5.40 -10.12 4.74
N TYR A 20 6.36 -9.20 4.82
CA TYR A 20 6.19 -7.97 5.61
C TYR A 20 5.08 -7.09 5.01
N LEU A 21 5.11 -6.87 3.70
CA LEU A 21 4.17 -5.99 3.01
C LEU A 21 2.73 -6.51 3.01
N THR A 22 2.54 -7.83 3.01
CA THR A 22 1.22 -8.43 2.96
C THR A 22 0.65 -8.74 4.35
N ASN A 23 1.34 -8.35 5.41
CA ASN A 23 0.79 -8.41 6.76
C ASN A 23 0.22 -7.04 7.12
N PRO A 24 -1.12 -6.90 7.22
CA PRO A 24 -1.74 -5.60 7.47
C PRO A 24 -1.28 -4.93 8.75
N SER A 25 -0.92 -5.70 9.77
CA SER A 25 -0.48 -5.15 11.06
C SER A 25 0.79 -4.31 10.97
N HIS A 26 1.58 -4.48 9.91
CA HIS A 26 2.80 -3.70 9.70
C HIS A 26 2.57 -2.36 9.03
N LEU A 27 1.37 -2.13 8.47
CA LEU A 27 1.10 -0.92 7.69
C LEU A 27 1.39 0.38 8.45
N PRO A 28 0.97 0.53 9.71
CA PRO A 28 1.28 1.74 10.48
C PRO A 28 2.76 1.97 10.71
N ASP A 29 3.59 0.94 10.60
CA ASP A 29 5.02 1.04 10.85
C ASP A 29 5.73 1.89 9.80
N TRP A 30 5.25 1.86 8.55
CA TRP A 30 5.89 2.58 7.45
C TRP A 30 4.99 3.61 6.78
N GLN A 31 3.70 3.66 7.11
CA GLN A 31 2.77 4.67 6.60
C GLN A 31 2.28 5.52 7.76
N GLU A 32 2.85 6.69 7.92
CA GLU A 32 2.60 7.58 9.04
C GLU A 32 1.12 7.93 9.23
N SER A 33 0.37 8.10 8.14
CA SER A 33 -1.05 8.42 8.23
C SER A 33 -1.93 7.24 8.64
N ALA A 34 -1.42 6.01 8.55
CA ALA A 34 -2.17 4.83 8.94
C ALA A 34 -2.11 4.65 10.45
N VAL A 35 -3.25 4.84 11.12
CA VAL A 35 -3.37 4.69 12.57
C VAL A 35 -3.48 3.23 12.95
N SER A 36 -4.23 2.45 12.14
CA SER A 36 -4.37 1.00 12.33
C SER A 36 -4.71 0.33 11.01
N ALA A 37 -4.40 -0.93 10.92
CA ALA A 37 -4.81 -1.78 9.80
C ALA A 37 -5.15 -3.15 10.35
N ARG A 38 -6.32 -3.69 9.95
CA ARG A 38 -6.81 -4.99 10.39
C ARG A 38 -7.17 -5.83 9.19
N GLY A 39 -6.77 -7.06 9.23
CA GLY A 39 -7.08 -8.03 8.19
C GLY A 39 -6.72 -9.41 8.65
N GLU A 40 -7.24 -10.41 7.95
CA GLU A 40 -6.87 -11.80 8.21
C GLU A 40 -5.44 -12.03 7.72
N ALA A 41 -4.65 -12.75 8.50
CA ALA A 41 -3.30 -13.14 8.12
C ALA A 41 -3.19 -14.66 8.24
N PRO A 42 -2.72 -15.35 7.19
CA PRO A 42 -2.29 -14.80 5.91
C PRO A 42 -3.45 -14.31 5.06
N LEU A 43 -3.18 -13.30 4.21
CA LEU A 43 -4.18 -12.80 3.29
C LEU A 43 -4.47 -13.82 2.19
N ALA A 44 -5.69 -13.75 1.65
CA ALA A 44 -6.10 -14.51 0.48
C ALA A 44 -6.93 -13.59 -0.42
N VAL A 45 -7.11 -13.98 -1.67
CA VAL A 45 -8.02 -13.25 -2.57
C VAL A 45 -9.42 -13.28 -1.95
N GLY A 46 -10.05 -12.10 -1.87
CA GLY A 46 -11.32 -11.91 -1.20
C GLY A 46 -11.22 -11.48 0.25
N SER A 47 -10.04 -11.59 0.88
CA SER A 47 -9.83 -11.08 2.23
C SER A 47 -10.06 -9.57 2.29
N ARG A 48 -10.59 -9.10 3.42
CA ARG A 48 -10.83 -7.67 3.64
C ARG A 48 -9.80 -7.11 4.59
N VAL A 49 -9.29 -5.94 4.26
CA VAL A 49 -8.34 -5.20 5.09
C VAL A 49 -8.95 -3.84 5.37
N VAL A 50 -9.14 -3.53 6.65
CA VAL A 50 -9.68 -2.24 7.07
C VAL A 50 -8.52 -1.39 7.55
N VAL A 51 -8.30 -0.26 6.88
CA VAL A 51 -7.25 0.69 7.21
C VAL A 51 -7.89 1.95 7.76
N THR A 52 -7.48 2.38 8.94
CA THR A 52 -7.89 3.65 9.53
C THR A 52 -6.76 4.64 9.35
N ARG A 53 -7.06 5.75 8.67
CA ARG A 53 -6.08 6.79 8.39
C ARG A 53 -6.50 8.10 9.02
N ARG A 54 -5.50 8.88 9.41
CA ARG A 54 -5.70 10.25 9.84
C ARG A 54 -5.55 11.17 8.63
N VAL A 55 -6.61 11.92 8.33
CA VAL A 55 -6.64 12.92 7.28
C VAL A 55 -6.94 14.25 7.95
N GLY A 56 -5.91 15.09 8.13
CA GLY A 56 -6.05 16.30 8.96
C GLY A 56 -6.28 15.94 10.40
N ARG A 57 -7.41 16.36 10.96
CA ARG A 57 -7.81 16.08 12.36
C ARG A 57 -8.84 14.96 12.46
N VAL A 58 -9.17 14.32 11.35
CA VAL A 58 -10.24 13.32 11.29
C VAL A 58 -9.64 11.97 10.96
N GLU A 59 -10.09 10.94 11.68
CA GLU A 59 -9.76 9.56 11.36
C GLU A 59 -10.86 8.96 10.49
N ARG A 60 -10.48 8.30 9.43
CA ARG A 60 -11.41 7.62 8.52
C ARG A 60 -10.94 6.20 8.27
N SER A 61 -11.91 5.29 8.30
CA SER A 61 -11.65 3.88 7.99
C SER A 61 -12.09 3.57 6.57
N MET A 62 -11.30 2.76 5.90
CA MET A 62 -11.58 2.34 4.53
C MET A 62 -11.40 0.82 4.46
N THR A 63 -12.39 0.15 3.89
CA THR A 63 -12.32 -1.29 3.67
C THR A 63 -11.78 -1.56 2.27
N ASN A 64 -10.77 -2.43 2.20
CA ASN A 64 -10.18 -2.85 0.94
C ASN A 64 -10.32 -4.36 0.80
N GLU A 65 -10.47 -4.82 -0.43
CA GLU A 65 -10.52 -6.24 -0.73
C GLU A 65 -9.26 -6.63 -1.48
N VAL A 66 -8.70 -7.79 -1.14
CA VAL A 66 -7.57 -8.36 -1.87
C VAL A 66 -8.10 -8.93 -3.18
N THR A 67 -7.69 -8.36 -4.30
CA THR A 67 -8.13 -8.77 -5.63
C THR A 67 -7.12 -9.63 -6.37
N GLU A 68 -5.85 -9.56 -5.96
CA GLU A 68 -4.78 -10.38 -6.52
C GLU A 68 -3.79 -10.73 -5.41
N LEU A 69 -3.30 -11.97 -5.42
CA LEU A 69 -2.25 -12.38 -4.48
C LEU A 69 -1.41 -13.47 -5.14
N SER A 70 -0.18 -13.14 -5.49
CA SER A 70 0.77 -14.05 -6.14
C SER A 70 2.11 -14.00 -5.40
N PRO A 71 2.24 -14.71 -4.25
CA PRO A 71 3.48 -14.70 -3.49
C PRO A 71 4.65 -15.31 -4.26
N PRO A 72 5.84 -14.79 -4.13
CA PRO A 72 6.23 -13.55 -3.44
C PRO A 72 6.34 -12.36 -4.39
N LYS A 73 5.55 -12.33 -5.46
CA LYS A 73 5.72 -11.43 -6.61
C LYS A 73 4.81 -10.21 -6.59
N SER A 74 3.52 -10.39 -6.28
CA SER A 74 2.58 -9.27 -6.41
C SER A 74 1.33 -9.46 -5.57
N TRP A 75 0.70 -8.34 -5.25
CA TRP A 75 -0.62 -8.30 -4.62
C TRP A 75 -1.37 -7.06 -5.11
N SER A 76 -2.70 -7.08 -5.02
CA SER A 76 -3.54 -5.93 -5.35
C SER A 76 -4.66 -5.79 -4.33
N LEU A 77 -4.98 -4.54 -4.00
CA LEU A 77 -6.07 -4.16 -3.11
C LEU A 77 -6.99 -3.17 -3.82
N HIS A 78 -8.26 -3.22 -3.48
CA HIS A 78 -9.29 -2.37 -4.05
C HIS A 78 -10.24 -1.91 -2.95
N SER A 79 -10.46 -0.60 -2.84
CA SER A 79 -11.47 -0.08 -1.89
C SER A 79 -12.87 -0.51 -2.32
N THR A 80 -13.69 -0.92 -1.35
CA THR A 80 -15.02 -1.46 -1.64
C THR A 80 -16.16 -0.47 -1.41
N GLY A 81 -15.87 0.76 -0.93
CA GLY A 81 -16.92 1.74 -0.68
C GLY A 81 -16.37 3.15 -0.51
N GLY A 82 -17.27 4.10 -0.28
CA GLY A 82 -16.91 5.47 -0.04
C GLY A 82 -16.88 6.33 -1.31
N PRO A 83 -16.70 7.66 -1.16
CA PRO A 83 -16.68 8.59 -2.30
C PRO A 83 -15.39 8.50 -3.12
N ILE A 84 -14.30 8.00 -2.53
CA ILE A 84 -13.03 7.80 -3.22
C ILE A 84 -12.67 6.33 -3.17
N ARG A 85 -12.35 5.76 -4.32
CA ARG A 85 -11.93 4.36 -4.43
C ARG A 85 -10.47 4.29 -4.80
N ALA A 86 -9.67 3.60 -4.00
CA ALA A 86 -8.25 3.40 -4.25
C ALA A 86 -8.00 2.01 -4.81
N LYS A 87 -7.05 1.92 -5.73
CA LYS A 87 -6.51 0.68 -6.26
C LYS A 87 -5.03 0.70 -6.00
N VAL A 88 -4.53 -0.33 -5.33
CA VAL A 88 -3.11 -0.46 -5.03
C VAL A 88 -2.61 -1.76 -5.63
N LYS A 89 -1.51 -1.68 -6.36
CA LYS A 89 -0.79 -2.86 -6.81
C LYS A 89 0.66 -2.76 -6.34
N GLY A 90 1.11 -3.81 -5.65
CA GLY A 90 2.50 -3.93 -5.26
C GLY A 90 3.17 -5.08 -5.99
N THR A 91 4.40 -4.87 -6.41
CA THR A 91 5.23 -5.91 -7.00
C THR A 91 6.57 -5.98 -6.30
N VAL A 92 7.10 -7.18 -6.17
CA VAL A 92 8.42 -7.44 -5.58
C VAL A 92 9.21 -8.25 -6.57
N GLU A 93 10.31 -7.69 -7.07
CA GLU A 93 11.16 -8.34 -8.05
C GLU A 93 12.51 -8.69 -7.43
N PRO A 94 13.04 -9.91 -7.68
CA PRO A 94 14.38 -10.24 -7.23
C PRO A 94 15.43 -9.43 -8.01
N LEU A 95 16.47 -9.00 -7.31
CA LEU A 95 17.61 -8.32 -7.91
C LEU A 95 18.88 -9.14 -7.71
N GLY A 96 19.73 -9.14 -8.75
CA GLY A 96 21.00 -9.85 -8.69
C GLY A 96 20.81 -11.35 -8.49
N ASP A 97 21.37 -11.87 -7.41
CA ASP A 97 21.29 -13.28 -7.04
C ASP A 97 20.04 -13.64 -6.21
N GLY A 98 19.10 -12.70 -6.06
CA GLY A 98 17.89 -12.90 -5.28
C GLY A 98 18.01 -12.50 -3.81
N GLU A 99 19.14 -11.93 -3.39
CA GLU A 99 19.34 -11.46 -2.01
C GLU A 99 18.82 -10.03 -1.81
N ARG A 100 18.40 -9.37 -2.89
CA ARG A 100 17.84 -8.02 -2.88
C ARG A 100 16.53 -8.01 -3.65
N SER A 101 15.75 -6.97 -3.40
CA SER A 101 14.42 -6.84 -4.02
C SER A 101 14.19 -5.43 -4.52
N ARG A 102 13.42 -5.32 -5.61
CA ARG A 102 12.84 -4.05 -6.04
C ARG A 102 11.35 -4.07 -5.75
N VAL A 103 10.91 -3.14 -4.92
CA VAL A 103 9.49 -2.97 -4.60
C VAL A 103 8.96 -1.84 -5.47
N THR A 104 7.84 -2.09 -6.15
CA THR A 104 7.12 -1.06 -6.91
C THR A 104 5.69 -1.00 -6.39
N LEU A 105 5.24 0.19 -6.02
CA LEU A 105 3.88 0.44 -5.58
C LEU A 105 3.20 1.35 -6.60
N ALA A 106 2.07 0.92 -7.13
CA ALA A 106 1.25 1.69 -8.04
C ALA A 106 -0.08 1.98 -7.35
N LEU A 107 -0.43 3.26 -7.25
CA LEU A 107 -1.62 3.72 -6.55
C LEU A 107 -2.45 4.57 -7.49
N ASP A 108 -3.72 4.24 -7.60
CA ASP A 108 -4.67 5.01 -8.41
C ASP A 108 -5.94 5.30 -7.60
N PHE A 109 -6.61 6.39 -7.94
CA PHE A 109 -7.82 6.82 -7.25
C PHE A 109 -8.93 7.13 -8.25
N ASP A 110 -10.14 6.66 -7.93
CA ASP A 110 -11.36 7.03 -8.63
C ASP A 110 -12.32 7.70 -7.65
N GLY A 111 -13.00 8.76 -8.10
CA GLY A 111 -14.06 9.39 -7.33
C GLY A 111 -15.42 8.87 -7.74
N HIS A 112 -16.35 8.80 -6.78
CA HIS A 112 -17.73 8.40 -7.00
C HIS A 112 -18.68 9.42 -6.40
N GLY A 113 -19.82 9.66 -7.07
CA GLY A 113 -20.81 10.62 -6.62
C GLY A 113 -20.29 12.04 -6.65
N ILE A 114 -20.54 12.80 -5.59
CA ILE A 114 -20.11 14.21 -5.49
C ILE A 114 -18.58 14.35 -5.38
N GLY A 115 -17.89 13.29 -5.00
CA GLY A 115 -16.42 13.28 -4.90
C GLY A 115 -15.71 13.02 -6.21
N LYS A 116 -16.43 12.92 -7.31
CA LYS A 116 -15.90 12.46 -8.59
C LYS A 116 -14.83 13.37 -9.20
N ILE A 117 -14.88 14.66 -8.97
CA ILE A 117 -14.01 15.63 -9.63
C ILE A 117 -12.92 16.18 -8.70
N LEU A 118 -13.29 16.68 -7.52
CA LEU A 118 -12.36 17.39 -6.64
C LEU A 118 -11.60 16.50 -5.68
N LEU A 119 -12.31 15.56 -5.02
CA LEU A 119 -11.69 14.74 -3.99
C LEU A 119 -10.53 13.87 -4.52
N PRO A 120 -10.63 13.25 -5.71
CA PRO A 120 -9.49 12.49 -6.23
C PRO A 120 -8.24 13.34 -6.45
N LEU A 121 -8.40 14.61 -6.84
CA LEU A 121 -7.26 15.49 -7.04
C LEU A 121 -6.55 15.84 -5.74
N VAL A 122 -7.32 16.11 -4.67
CA VAL A 122 -6.78 16.43 -3.35
C VAL A 122 -6.06 15.22 -2.75
N VAL A 123 -6.71 14.06 -2.77
CA VAL A 123 -6.14 12.82 -2.24
C VAL A 123 -4.91 12.42 -3.04
N ARG A 124 -4.95 12.59 -4.35
CA ARG A 124 -3.82 12.28 -5.24
C ARG A 124 -2.61 13.15 -4.92
N ARG A 125 -2.79 14.43 -4.69
CA ARG A 125 -1.68 15.32 -4.30
C ARG A 125 -1.05 14.91 -3.00
N GLN A 126 -1.87 14.57 -2.01
CA GLN A 126 -1.39 14.11 -0.72
C GLN A 126 -0.59 12.81 -0.87
N ALA A 127 -1.09 11.86 -1.63
CA ALA A 127 -0.40 10.60 -1.88
C ALA A 127 0.92 10.82 -2.62
N GLN A 128 0.95 11.71 -3.61
CA GLN A 128 2.18 12.04 -4.33
C GLN A 128 3.25 12.63 -3.41
N ALA A 129 2.85 13.38 -2.39
CA ALA A 129 3.77 13.96 -1.41
C ALA A 129 4.23 12.93 -0.38
N GLU A 130 3.36 12.01 0.04
CA GLU A 130 3.61 11.06 1.13
C GLU A 130 4.28 9.76 0.69
N MET A 131 3.94 9.24 -0.48
CA MET A 131 4.43 7.94 -0.95
C MET A 131 5.96 7.81 -0.96
N PRO A 132 6.73 8.80 -1.43
CA PRO A 132 8.18 8.69 -1.37
C PRO A 132 8.74 8.54 0.04
N ARG A 133 8.13 9.20 1.02
CA ARG A 133 8.53 9.07 2.42
C ARG A 133 8.18 7.71 2.99
N TYR A 134 7.02 7.20 2.65
CA TYR A 134 6.55 5.90 3.12
C TYR A 134 7.44 4.78 2.60
N ILE A 135 7.75 4.80 1.31
CA ILE A 135 8.57 3.74 0.71
C ILE A 135 10.02 3.80 1.22
N GLN A 136 10.54 4.99 1.52
CA GLN A 136 11.85 5.14 2.13
C GLN A 136 11.86 4.59 3.56
N LYS A 137 10.80 4.82 4.33
CA LYS A 137 10.67 4.28 5.68
C LYS A 137 10.60 2.76 5.65
N LEU A 138 9.88 2.19 4.68
CA LEU A 138 9.80 0.75 4.46
C LEU A 138 11.19 0.15 4.26
N LYS A 139 12.00 0.79 3.40
CA LYS A 139 13.37 0.35 3.15
C LYS A 139 14.20 0.35 4.43
N GLU A 140 14.14 1.43 5.20
CA GLU A 140 14.88 1.56 6.46
C GLU A 140 14.51 0.46 7.45
N LEU A 141 13.21 0.19 7.61
CA LEU A 141 12.72 -0.83 8.52
C LEU A 141 13.19 -2.22 8.11
N LEU A 142 13.02 -2.57 6.84
CA LEU A 142 13.39 -3.89 6.36
C LEU A 142 14.91 -4.12 6.38
N GLU A 143 15.68 -3.10 6.06
CA GLU A 143 17.15 -3.22 6.10
C GLU A 143 17.70 -3.23 7.51
N SER A 144 16.93 -2.77 8.50
CA SER A 144 17.30 -2.86 9.91
C SER A 144 16.89 -4.17 10.58
N GLY A 145 16.26 -5.08 9.84
CA GLY A 145 15.90 -6.40 10.34
C GLY A 145 14.45 -6.56 10.79
N ALA A 146 13.61 -5.59 10.46
CA ALA A 146 12.18 -5.69 10.80
C ALA A 146 11.48 -6.81 10.05
#